data_7e6dd29d80bdc87e4610b50215ad1e69
#
_entry.id   7e6dd29d80bdc87e4610b50215ad1e69
#
_cell.length_a   1.000
_cell.length_b   1.000
_cell.length_c   1.000
_cell.angle_alpha   90.00
_cell.angle_beta   90.00
_cell.angle_gamma   90.00
#
_symmetry.space_group_name_H-M   'P 1'
#
loop_
_entity.id
_entity.type
_entity.pdbx_description
1 polymer ?
#
loop_
_entity_poly.entity_id
_entity_poly.type
_entity_poly.pdbx_seq_one_letter_code
_entity_poly.pdbx_strand_id
1 'polypeptide(L)'
;MKTLTCSLRRLGAALAAAVLAVCLSLPAMASAPLVRDDYGLFDGDTLSELEAGAEEAADGHDCDVYFLTVDSIGDEDQRAYAKNYYRDNDLGSGSDRSGILFMIALGSRKYVTITYGGGVTAFTNYRIEQIEDEVVPMLSDGDYADAAQTYIDLCADTLDFYAENGEPLDYDNDP
;
A
#
# COMPACT_ATOMS: atom_id res chain seq x y z
N MET A 1 56.62 15.53 -30.13
CA MET A 1 56.06 15.09 -28.85
C MET A 1 54.76 15.81 -28.48
N LYS A 2 53.87 16.18 -29.44
CA LYS A 2 52.59 16.91 -29.15
C LYS A 2 51.33 16.09 -29.47
N THR A 3 51.40 14.86 -29.91
CA THR A 3 50.25 14.06 -30.35
C THR A 3 49.78 12.99 -29.36
N LEU A 4 50.59 12.64 -28.35
CA LEU A 4 50.24 11.61 -27.36
C LEU A 4 49.34 12.13 -26.23
N THR A 5 49.38 13.42 -25.90
CA THR A 5 48.58 13.98 -24.80
C THR A 5 47.11 14.22 -25.16
N CYS A 6 46.78 14.30 -26.45
CA CYS A 6 45.40 14.50 -26.88
C CYS A 6 44.57 13.23 -26.90
N SER A 7 45.19 12.06 -27.11
CA SER A 7 44.51 10.77 -27.10
C SER A 7 44.17 10.28 -25.69
N LEU A 8 45.02 10.56 -24.69
CA LEU A 8 44.76 10.19 -23.30
C LEU A 8 43.57 10.97 -22.70
N ARG A 9 43.40 12.26 -23.08
CA ARG A 9 42.26 13.07 -22.62
C ARG A 9 40.92 12.60 -23.19
N ARG A 10 40.91 12.08 -24.41
CA ARG A 10 39.71 11.52 -25.05
C ARG A 10 39.32 10.16 -24.51
N LEU A 11 40.29 9.32 -24.11
CA LEU A 11 40.01 8.05 -23.46
C LEU A 11 39.45 8.23 -22.03
N GLY A 12 39.95 9.22 -21.26
CA GLY A 12 39.43 9.51 -19.93
C GLY A 12 38.01 10.05 -19.93
N ALA A 13 37.65 10.87 -20.94
CA ALA A 13 36.30 11.40 -21.09
C ALA A 13 35.27 10.32 -21.49
N ALA A 14 35.70 9.37 -22.33
CA ALA A 14 34.84 8.26 -22.75
C ALA A 14 34.56 7.24 -21.61
N LEU A 15 35.55 7.00 -20.75
CA LEU A 15 35.39 6.12 -19.57
C LEU A 15 34.48 6.76 -18.50
N ALA A 16 34.61 8.08 -18.27
CA ALA A 16 33.74 8.77 -17.32
C ALA A 16 32.28 8.83 -17.80
N ALA A 17 32.02 8.97 -19.08
CA ALA A 17 30.67 8.94 -19.66
C ALA A 17 30.03 7.52 -19.57
N ALA A 18 30.84 6.47 -19.75
CA ALA A 18 30.34 5.07 -19.61
C ALA A 18 29.98 4.68 -18.18
N VAL A 19 30.72 5.19 -17.17
CA VAL A 19 30.41 4.94 -15.75
C VAL A 19 29.15 5.70 -15.34
N LEU A 20 28.90 6.91 -15.85
CA LEU A 20 27.70 7.68 -15.54
C LEU A 20 26.44 7.08 -16.16
N ALA A 21 26.55 6.41 -17.32
CA ALA A 21 25.41 5.76 -17.97
C ALA A 21 24.99 4.45 -17.29
N VAL A 22 25.88 3.76 -16.57
CA VAL A 22 25.57 2.52 -15.83
C VAL A 22 24.84 2.84 -14.51
N CYS A 23 25.02 4.02 -13.92
CA CYS A 23 24.33 4.39 -12.68
C CYS A 23 22.84 4.78 -12.87
N LEU A 24 22.37 4.93 -14.11
CA LEU A 24 20.98 5.33 -14.42
C LEU A 24 20.03 4.16 -14.75
N SER A 25 20.53 2.93 -14.73
CA SER A 25 19.71 1.73 -15.00
C SER A 25 19.57 0.81 -13.80
N LEU A 26 19.34 1.38 -12.62
CA LEU A 26 18.76 0.59 -11.54
C LEU A 26 17.31 0.29 -11.95
N PRO A 27 16.90 -0.99 -12.06
CA PRO A 27 15.49 -1.28 -12.20
C PRO A 27 14.81 -0.67 -10.95
N ALA A 28 13.88 0.25 -11.18
CA ALA A 28 12.93 0.60 -10.14
C ALA A 28 12.28 -0.74 -9.74
N MET A 29 12.54 -1.21 -8.54
CA MET A 29 11.78 -2.31 -7.96
C MET A 29 10.36 -1.75 -7.86
N ALA A 30 9.49 -2.16 -8.78
CA ALA A 30 8.08 -1.82 -8.69
C ALA A 30 7.59 -2.38 -7.36
N SER A 31 7.15 -1.53 -6.45
CA SER A 31 6.46 -1.95 -5.25
C SER A 31 5.21 -2.76 -5.64
N ALA A 32 4.80 -3.68 -4.80
CA ALA A 32 3.56 -4.39 -5.02
C ALA A 32 2.40 -3.39 -5.07
N PRO A 33 1.41 -3.57 -5.97
CA PRO A 33 0.25 -2.68 -6.01
C PRO A 33 -0.45 -2.63 -4.64
N LEU A 34 -0.91 -1.44 -4.25
CA LEU A 34 -1.63 -1.23 -3.00
C LEU A 34 -3.09 -1.71 -3.11
N VAL A 35 -3.69 -1.55 -4.29
CA VAL A 35 -5.03 -2.06 -4.57
C VAL A 35 -4.93 -3.30 -5.47
N ARG A 36 -5.30 -4.46 -4.92
CA ARG A 36 -5.21 -5.76 -5.62
C ARG A 36 -6.58 -6.33 -5.83
N ASP A 37 -7.01 -6.29 -7.07
CA ASP A 37 -8.33 -6.79 -7.48
C ASP A 37 -8.22 -8.17 -8.15
N ASP A 38 -7.91 -9.18 -7.34
CA ASP A 38 -7.77 -10.57 -7.83
C ASP A 38 -9.14 -11.19 -8.21
N TYR A 39 -10.24 -10.58 -7.77
CA TYR A 39 -11.59 -10.97 -8.16
C TYR A 39 -12.04 -10.35 -9.49
N GLY A 40 -11.57 -9.14 -9.81
CA GLY A 40 -11.96 -8.39 -11.02
C GLY A 40 -13.26 -7.60 -10.85
N LEU A 41 -13.37 -6.87 -9.74
CA LEU A 41 -14.52 -5.97 -9.45
C LEU A 41 -14.44 -4.66 -10.21
N PHE A 42 -13.21 -4.15 -10.38
CA PHE A 42 -12.96 -2.81 -10.86
C PHE A 42 -12.57 -2.82 -12.35
N ASP A 43 -13.02 -1.84 -13.08
CA ASP A 43 -12.43 -1.56 -14.39
C ASP A 43 -11.05 -0.89 -14.25
N GLY A 44 -10.33 -0.76 -15.38
CA GLY A 44 -8.95 -0.28 -15.34
C GLY A 44 -8.81 1.18 -14.90
N ASP A 45 -9.82 2.01 -15.17
CA ASP A 45 -9.81 3.43 -14.78
C ASP A 45 -10.04 3.53 -13.26
N THR A 46 -11.07 2.86 -12.74
CA THR A 46 -11.36 2.78 -11.30
C THR A 46 -10.20 2.20 -10.51
N LEU A 47 -9.58 1.11 -11.00
CA LEU A 47 -8.43 0.51 -10.32
C LEU A 47 -7.24 1.47 -10.24
N SER A 48 -7.00 2.26 -11.31
CA SER A 48 -5.93 3.25 -11.33
C SER A 48 -6.21 4.43 -10.40
N GLU A 49 -7.46 4.86 -10.26
CA GLU A 49 -7.86 5.90 -9.33
C GLU A 49 -7.70 5.46 -7.88
N LEU A 50 -8.15 4.25 -7.55
CA LEU A 50 -7.99 3.66 -6.21
C LEU A 50 -6.52 3.46 -5.84
N GLU A 51 -5.69 2.98 -6.78
CA GLU A 51 -4.24 2.83 -6.56
C GLU A 51 -3.58 4.18 -6.27
N ALA A 52 -3.90 5.22 -7.05
CA ALA A 52 -3.39 6.57 -6.83
C ALA A 52 -3.82 7.14 -5.46
N GLY A 53 -5.06 6.90 -5.05
CA GLY A 53 -5.56 7.29 -3.73
C GLY A 53 -4.83 6.56 -2.59
N ALA A 54 -4.56 5.27 -2.75
CA ALA A 54 -3.81 4.48 -1.77
C ALA A 54 -2.33 4.90 -1.69
N GLU A 55 -1.71 5.25 -2.83
CA GLU A 55 -0.36 5.82 -2.85
C GLU A 55 -0.31 7.17 -2.12
N GLU A 56 -1.29 8.06 -2.35
CA GLU A 56 -1.41 9.34 -1.66
C GLU A 56 -1.62 9.16 -0.15
N ALA A 57 -2.48 8.23 0.26
CA ALA A 57 -2.73 7.91 1.66
C ALA A 57 -1.50 7.36 2.40
N ALA A 58 -0.60 6.69 1.69
CA ALA A 58 0.64 6.15 2.25
C ALA A 58 1.79 7.17 2.24
N ASP A 59 1.71 8.24 1.42
CA ASP A 59 2.83 9.17 1.21
C ASP A 59 3.20 9.91 2.48
N GLY A 60 4.46 9.80 2.87
CA GLY A 60 5.00 10.47 4.07
C GLY A 60 4.73 9.78 5.40
N HIS A 61 4.02 8.63 5.43
CA HIS A 61 3.62 7.96 6.68
C HIS A 61 4.42 6.69 7.02
N ASP A 62 5.30 6.22 6.13
CA ASP A 62 5.99 4.92 6.29
C ASP A 62 5.03 3.76 6.65
N CYS A 63 3.79 3.82 6.13
CA CYS A 63 2.73 2.86 6.39
C CYS A 63 1.84 2.71 5.16
N ASP A 64 1.86 1.54 4.54
CA ASP A 64 1.11 1.27 3.31
C ASP A 64 -0.37 0.95 3.60
N VAL A 65 -1.25 1.38 2.69
CA VAL A 65 -2.69 1.13 2.75
C VAL A 65 -3.09 0.18 1.63
N TYR A 66 -3.48 -1.06 1.99
CA TYR A 66 -3.82 -2.10 1.02
C TYR A 66 -5.30 -2.42 1.00
N PHE A 67 -5.87 -2.56 -0.21
CA PHE A 67 -7.20 -3.12 -0.44
C PHE A 67 -7.10 -4.36 -1.33
N LEU A 68 -7.64 -5.50 -0.88
CA LEU A 68 -7.54 -6.78 -1.58
C LEU A 68 -8.91 -7.38 -1.80
N THR A 69 -9.22 -7.73 -3.06
CA THR A 69 -10.39 -8.55 -3.41
C THR A 69 -9.95 -9.94 -3.83
N VAL A 70 -10.60 -10.97 -3.32
CA VAL A 70 -10.41 -12.36 -3.75
C VAL A 70 -11.76 -13.05 -3.96
N ASP A 71 -11.78 -14.12 -4.75
CA ASP A 71 -13.02 -14.87 -4.95
C ASP A 71 -13.41 -15.61 -3.67
N SER A 72 -12.59 -16.53 -3.21
CA SER A 72 -12.91 -17.37 -2.05
C SER A 72 -11.65 -17.77 -1.30
N ILE A 73 -11.79 -17.85 0.01
CA ILE A 73 -10.75 -18.41 0.91
C ILE A 73 -11.13 -19.81 1.41
N GLY A 74 -12.20 -20.40 0.85
CA GLY A 74 -12.68 -21.70 1.27
C GLY A 74 -13.04 -21.75 2.76
N ASP A 75 -12.59 -22.79 3.45
CA ASP A 75 -12.81 -22.98 4.89
C ASP A 75 -11.71 -22.32 5.76
N GLU A 76 -10.72 -21.62 5.14
CA GLU A 76 -9.64 -20.97 5.87
C GLU A 76 -10.19 -19.81 6.74
N ASP A 77 -9.56 -19.60 7.88
CA ASP A 77 -9.79 -18.42 8.70
C ASP A 77 -9.34 -17.16 7.96
N GLN A 78 -10.21 -16.14 7.86
CA GLN A 78 -9.94 -14.95 7.08
C GLN A 78 -8.70 -14.19 7.56
N ARG A 79 -8.46 -14.14 8.87
CA ARG A 79 -7.30 -13.45 9.45
C ARG A 79 -6.01 -14.22 9.16
N ALA A 80 -6.06 -15.55 9.19
CA ALA A 80 -4.92 -16.39 8.84
C ALA A 80 -4.57 -16.24 7.36
N TYR A 81 -5.58 -16.27 6.48
CA TYR A 81 -5.40 -16.05 5.03
C TYR A 81 -4.78 -14.68 4.75
N ALA A 82 -5.36 -13.60 5.26
CA ALA A 82 -4.87 -12.24 5.05
C ALA A 82 -3.42 -12.07 5.57
N LYS A 83 -3.08 -12.64 6.71
CA LYS A 83 -1.71 -12.61 7.25
C LYS A 83 -0.72 -13.39 6.37
N ASN A 84 -1.12 -14.55 5.86
CA ASN A 84 -0.30 -15.32 4.93
C ASN A 84 -0.10 -14.55 3.63
N TYR A 85 -1.17 -13.98 3.08
CA TYR A 85 -1.11 -13.15 1.88
C TYR A 85 -0.17 -11.97 2.05
N TYR A 86 -0.29 -11.23 3.14
CA TYR A 86 0.57 -10.08 3.46
C TYR A 86 2.06 -10.47 3.47
N ARG A 87 2.37 -11.54 4.17
CA ARG A 87 3.75 -12.05 4.28
C ARG A 87 4.28 -12.57 2.95
N ASP A 88 3.50 -13.40 2.25
CA ASP A 88 3.96 -14.15 1.07
C ASP A 88 4.10 -13.23 -0.17
N ASN A 89 3.46 -12.06 -0.17
CA ASN A 89 3.60 -11.02 -1.18
C ASN A 89 4.53 -9.87 -0.77
N ASP A 90 5.26 -10.02 0.34
CA ASP A 90 6.21 -9.01 0.84
C ASP A 90 5.60 -7.60 0.99
N LEU A 91 4.32 -7.53 1.46
CA LEU A 91 3.63 -6.26 1.65
C LEU A 91 4.16 -5.47 2.86
N GLY A 92 3.95 -4.15 2.85
CA GLY A 92 4.29 -3.22 3.93
C GLY A 92 5.54 -2.40 3.71
N SER A 93 5.49 -1.16 4.19
CA SER A 93 6.57 -0.19 4.10
C SER A 93 7.67 -0.45 5.11
N GLY A 94 8.90 -0.17 4.70
CA GLY A 94 10.10 -0.21 5.56
C GLY A 94 10.47 -1.59 6.08
N SER A 95 11.41 -1.61 7.05
CA SER A 95 11.93 -2.84 7.66
C SER A 95 10.91 -3.58 8.52
N ASP A 96 9.96 -2.83 9.07
CA ASP A 96 8.92 -3.34 9.98
C ASP A 96 7.68 -3.80 9.22
N ARG A 97 7.68 -3.59 7.88
CA ARG A 97 6.59 -3.96 6.99
C ARG A 97 5.27 -3.34 7.46
N SER A 98 5.34 -2.04 7.75
CA SER A 98 4.22 -1.27 8.27
C SER A 98 3.11 -1.13 7.25
N GLY A 99 1.88 -1.38 7.68
CA GLY A 99 0.71 -1.22 6.82
C GLY A 99 -0.58 -1.72 7.44
N ILE A 100 -1.65 -1.42 6.73
CA ILE A 100 -3.01 -1.92 6.98
C ILE A 100 -3.52 -2.59 5.72
N LEU A 101 -4.19 -3.72 5.84
CA LEU A 101 -4.82 -4.45 4.74
C LEU A 101 -6.28 -4.72 5.06
N PHE A 102 -7.19 -4.21 4.22
CA PHE A 102 -8.57 -4.66 4.17
C PHE A 102 -8.72 -5.72 3.08
N MET A 103 -9.19 -6.89 3.44
CA MET A 103 -9.45 -7.97 2.49
C MET A 103 -10.93 -8.32 2.46
N ILE A 104 -11.48 -8.46 1.25
CA ILE A 104 -12.82 -9.00 1.00
C ILE A 104 -12.75 -10.27 0.14
N ALA A 105 -13.38 -11.34 0.59
CA ALA A 105 -13.55 -12.59 -0.14
C ALA A 105 -15.02 -12.76 -0.54
N LEU A 106 -15.34 -12.38 -1.78
CA LEU A 106 -16.73 -12.23 -2.24
C LEU A 106 -17.49 -13.55 -2.26
N GLY A 107 -16.91 -14.60 -2.81
CA GLY A 107 -17.54 -15.91 -2.87
C GLY A 107 -17.76 -16.56 -1.49
N SER A 108 -16.88 -16.24 -0.52
CA SER A 108 -17.01 -16.68 0.87
C SER A 108 -17.82 -15.72 1.73
N ARG A 109 -18.14 -14.51 1.26
CA ARG A 109 -18.77 -13.42 2.01
C ARG A 109 -18.07 -13.13 3.34
N LYS A 110 -16.74 -13.06 3.30
CA LYS A 110 -15.89 -12.78 4.45
C LYS A 110 -15.06 -11.53 4.18
N TYR A 111 -14.81 -10.77 5.22
CA TYR A 111 -13.86 -9.67 5.19
C TYR A 111 -12.99 -9.70 6.45
N VAL A 112 -11.89 -8.98 6.41
CA VAL A 112 -11.02 -8.79 7.58
C VAL A 112 -10.10 -7.61 7.35
N THR A 113 -9.86 -6.84 8.41
CA THR A 113 -8.79 -5.86 8.50
C THR A 113 -7.64 -6.41 9.35
N ILE A 114 -6.42 -6.26 8.86
CA ILE A 114 -5.20 -6.60 9.59
C ILE A 114 -4.20 -5.45 9.49
N THR A 115 -3.35 -5.32 10.51
CA THR A 115 -2.28 -4.33 10.57
C THR A 115 -0.94 -4.99 10.87
N TYR A 116 0.15 -4.35 10.40
CA TYR A 116 1.52 -4.75 10.64
C TYR A 116 2.42 -3.56 10.94
N GLY A 117 3.54 -3.82 11.63
CA GLY A 117 4.54 -2.80 11.93
C GLY A 117 3.96 -1.58 12.62
N GLY A 118 4.27 -0.39 12.13
CA GLY A 118 3.72 0.88 12.62
C GLY A 118 2.20 0.99 12.50
N GLY A 119 1.58 0.30 11.54
CA GLY A 119 0.14 0.24 11.39
C GLY A 119 -0.58 -0.31 12.62
N VAL A 120 0.05 -1.21 13.38
CA VAL A 120 -0.53 -1.71 14.65
C VAL A 120 -0.70 -0.60 15.69
N THR A 121 0.18 0.40 15.64
CA THR A 121 0.13 1.54 16.57
C THR A 121 -0.81 2.63 16.05
N ALA A 122 -0.76 2.95 14.76
CA ALA A 122 -1.57 4.01 14.16
C ALA A 122 -3.08 3.66 14.14
N PHE A 123 -3.40 2.40 13.87
CA PHE A 123 -4.79 1.91 13.76
C PHE A 123 -5.18 1.11 14.99
N THR A 124 -5.82 1.77 15.97
CA THR A 124 -6.40 1.10 17.14
C THR A 124 -7.57 0.20 16.74
N ASN A 125 -7.93 -0.74 17.60
CA ASN A 125 -9.14 -1.55 17.37
C ASN A 125 -10.39 -0.68 17.24
N TYR A 126 -10.48 0.39 18.03
CA TYR A 126 -11.56 1.37 17.95
C TYR A 126 -11.65 1.99 16.55
N ARG A 127 -10.51 2.46 16.01
CA ARG A 127 -10.50 3.07 14.68
C ARG A 127 -10.79 2.07 13.56
N ILE A 128 -10.28 0.84 13.68
CA ILE A 128 -10.60 -0.24 12.73
C ILE A 128 -12.10 -0.53 12.72
N GLU A 129 -12.76 -0.61 13.89
CA GLU A 129 -14.21 -0.81 13.99
C GLU A 129 -14.98 0.32 13.30
N GLN A 130 -14.59 1.58 13.49
CA GLN A 130 -15.22 2.72 12.80
C GLN A 130 -15.08 2.63 11.28
N ILE A 131 -13.87 2.29 10.79
CA ILE A 131 -13.63 2.09 9.35
C ILE A 131 -14.51 0.96 8.80
N GLU A 132 -14.58 -0.17 9.50
CA GLU A 132 -15.42 -1.30 9.10
C GLU A 132 -16.93 -0.95 9.13
N ASP A 133 -17.38 -0.17 10.11
CA ASP A 133 -18.78 0.27 10.24
C ASP A 133 -19.22 1.15 9.06
N GLU A 134 -18.32 1.95 8.48
CA GLU A 134 -18.60 2.76 7.29
C GLU A 134 -18.50 1.93 5.99
N VAL A 135 -17.49 1.09 5.86
CA VAL A 135 -17.16 0.38 4.61
C VAL A 135 -18.05 -0.84 4.38
N VAL A 136 -18.33 -1.65 5.41
CA VAL A 136 -19.03 -2.94 5.25
C VAL A 136 -20.48 -2.80 4.76
N PRO A 137 -21.27 -1.79 5.15
CA PRO A 137 -22.58 -1.56 4.56
C PRO A 137 -22.52 -1.32 3.05
N MET A 138 -21.58 -0.51 2.55
CA MET A 138 -21.40 -0.25 1.12
C MET A 138 -21.06 -1.53 0.34
N LEU A 139 -20.19 -2.39 0.90
CA LEU A 139 -19.90 -3.71 0.32
C LEU A 139 -21.15 -4.60 0.24
N SER A 140 -22.03 -4.51 1.23
CA SER A 140 -23.27 -5.27 1.29
C SER A 140 -24.29 -4.81 0.25
N ASP A 141 -24.26 -3.51 -0.08
CA ASP A 141 -25.11 -2.89 -1.11
C ASP A 141 -24.55 -3.08 -2.53
N GLY A 142 -23.28 -3.52 -2.65
CA GLY A 142 -22.61 -3.76 -3.92
C GLY A 142 -21.83 -2.54 -4.45
N ASP A 143 -21.70 -1.49 -3.64
CA ASP A 143 -21.01 -0.24 -3.99
C ASP A 143 -19.50 -0.37 -3.73
N TYR A 144 -18.87 -1.36 -4.40
CA TYR A 144 -17.50 -1.79 -4.09
C TYR A 144 -16.44 -0.71 -4.33
N ALA A 145 -16.59 0.11 -5.37
CA ALA A 145 -15.64 1.18 -5.67
C ALA A 145 -15.69 2.27 -4.60
N ASP A 146 -16.91 2.70 -4.22
CA ASP A 146 -17.10 3.70 -3.18
C ASP A 146 -16.63 3.17 -1.81
N ALA A 147 -16.85 1.89 -1.52
CA ALA A 147 -16.35 1.24 -0.32
C ALA A 147 -14.82 1.22 -0.26
N ALA A 148 -14.14 0.90 -1.37
CA ALA A 148 -12.68 0.91 -1.45
C ALA A 148 -12.13 2.33 -1.30
N GLN A 149 -12.72 3.33 -1.95
CA GLN A 149 -12.32 4.72 -1.82
C GLN A 149 -12.53 5.22 -0.38
N THR A 150 -13.70 4.97 0.21
CA THR A 150 -13.99 5.35 1.60
C THR A 150 -12.99 4.73 2.57
N TYR A 151 -12.63 3.45 2.38
CA TYR A 151 -11.60 2.81 3.18
C TYR A 151 -10.25 3.52 3.08
N ILE A 152 -9.82 3.85 1.86
CA ILE A 152 -8.56 4.56 1.60
C ILE A 152 -8.56 5.93 2.27
N ASP A 153 -9.63 6.71 2.10
CA ASP A 153 -9.77 8.05 2.68
C ASP A 153 -9.74 8.01 4.21
N LEU A 154 -10.45 7.08 4.84
CA LEU A 154 -10.44 6.90 6.29
C LEU A 154 -9.08 6.44 6.83
N CYS A 155 -8.31 5.67 6.05
CA CYS A 155 -6.95 5.32 6.39
C CYS A 155 -6.01 6.53 6.29
N ALA A 156 -6.15 7.37 5.26
CA ALA A 156 -5.40 8.62 5.12
C ALA A 156 -5.64 9.54 6.31
N ASP A 157 -6.90 9.82 6.63
CA ASP A 157 -7.28 10.65 7.80
C ASP A 157 -6.68 10.12 9.10
N THR A 158 -6.62 8.78 9.24
CA THR A 158 -6.06 8.13 10.43
C THR A 158 -4.55 8.32 10.54
N LEU A 159 -3.84 8.17 9.43
CA LEU A 159 -2.39 8.35 9.36
C LEU A 159 -2.00 9.81 9.56
N ASP A 160 -2.75 10.74 8.97
CA ASP A 160 -2.57 12.18 9.16
C ASP A 160 -2.79 12.55 10.63
N PHE A 161 -3.89 12.08 11.24
CA PHE A 161 -4.16 12.32 12.66
C PHE A 161 -3.01 11.82 13.53
N TYR A 162 -2.53 10.60 13.28
CA TYR A 162 -1.41 10.03 14.03
C TYR A 162 -0.11 10.82 13.87
N ALA A 163 0.19 11.27 12.64
CA ALA A 163 1.36 12.09 12.35
C ALA A 163 1.32 13.47 13.03
N GLU A 164 0.15 14.11 13.03
CA GLU A 164 -0.05 15.43 13.61
C GLU A 164 -0.05 15.42 15.15
N ASN A 165 -0.65 14.40 15.76
CA ASN A 165 -0.88 14.36 17.22
C ASN A 165 0.17 13.54 17.97
N GLY A 166 0.89 12.61 17.29
CA GLY A 166 1.85 11.70 17.90
C GLY A 166 1.21 10.59 18.75
N GLU A 167 -0.12 10.47 18.70
CA GLU A 167 -0.90 9.43 19.36
C GLU A 167 -2.01 8.94 18.43
N PRO A 168 -2.41 7.66 18.50
CA PRO A 168 -3.44 7.13 17.62
C PRO A 168 -4.82 7.67 17.98
N LEU A 169 -5.71 7.70 16.97
CA LEU A 169 -7.12 7.99 17.21
C LEU A 169 -7.77 6.84 17.97
N ASP A 170 -8.37 7.18 19.11
CA ASP A 170 -9.03 6.22 19.99
C ASP A 170 -10.27 6.87 20.64
N TYR A 171 -11.06 6.09 21.38
CA TYR A 171 -12.31 6.52 22.00
C TYR A 171 -12.19 7.80 22.84
N ASP A 172 -11.05 8.00 23.50
CA ASP A 172 -10.84 9.13 24.41
C ASP A 172 -10.47 10.45 23.71
N ASN A 173 -10.06 10.42 22.43
CA ASN A 173 -9.60 11.58 21.66
C ASN A 173 -10.29 11.74 20.29
N ASP A 174 -11.32 10.98 20.01
CA ASP A 174 -12.16 11.13 18.83
C ASP A 174 -12.96 12.45 18.92
N PRO A 175 -12.85 13.36 17.90
CA PRO A 175 -13.41 14.70 17.93
C PRO A 175 -14.95 14.79 17.86
#